data_0b9a291229670f7ad1e3a42fe0fade9a
#
_entry.id   0b9a291229670f7ad1e3a42fe0fade9a
#
_cell.length_a   1.000
_cell.length_b   1.000
_cell.length_c   1.000
_cell.angle_alpha   90.00
_cell.angle_beta   90.00
_cell.angle_gamma   90.00
#
_symmetry.space_group_name_H-M   'P 1'
#
loop_
_entity.id
_entity.type
_entity.pdbx_description
1 polymer ?
#
loop_
_entity_poly.entity_id
_entity_poly.type
_entity_poly.pdbx_seq_one_letter_code
_entity_poly.pdbx_strand_id
1 'polypeptide(L)'
;EELRKKIEELKRFGAEKGIDFSDEIAKLEERYQKLEDEIYANLSASQKLMIARHAQRPTTMDYIQEIFDDFIELHGDRLYGDDLAIVGGIGKLNDIPVTVVGHQKGKDTKDNIARNFGMPHPEGFRKGLRLMKQADKFGRPIITFIDTPGAYPGGAAEERGQAEAIARNLIEMAGFGVPIICVIIGEGGSGGALA
;
A
#
# COMPACT_ATOMS: atom_id res chain seq x y z
N GLU A 1 -9.13 8.03 -21.95
CA GLU A 1 -9.49 9.36 -21.46
C GLU A 1 -10.47 10.10 -22.40
N GLU A 2 -10.20 10.21 -23.70
CA GLU A 2 -11.08 10.90 -24.66
C GLU A 2 -12.50 10.29 -24.71
N LEU A 3 -12.62 8.96 -24.75
CA LEU A 3 -13.91 8.27 -24.75
C LEU A 3 -14.71 8.57 -23.47
N ARG A 4 -14.05 8.56 -22.32
CA ARG A 4 -14.68 8.87 -21.03
C ARG A 4 -15.19 10.30 -20.98
N LYS A 5 -14.37 11.27 -21.41
CA LYS A 5 -14.78 12.67 -21.52
C LYS A 5 -16.01 12.84 -22.42
N LYS A 6 -16.01 12.16 -23.57
CA LYS A 6 -17.15 12.21 -24.52
C LYS A 6 -18.43 11.62 -23.92
N ILE A 7 -18.33 10.53 -23.14
CA ILE A 7 -19.48 9.96 -22.43
C ILE A 7 -20.02 10.95 -21.40
N GLU A 8 -19.14 11.57 -20.60
CA GLU A 8 -19.52 12.57 -19.59
C GLU A 8 -20.17 13.80 -20.22
N GLU A 9 -19.62 14.29 -21.35
CA GLU A 9 -20.19 15.41 -22.11
C GLU A 9 -21.58 15.10 -22.65
N LEU A 10 -21.80 13.91 -23.22
CA LEU A 10 -23.11 13.48 -23.72
C LEU A 10 -24.14 13.35 -22.59
N LYS A 11 -23.75 12.79 -21.44
CA LYS A 11 -24.60 12.71 -20.25
C LYS A 11 -25.03 14.09 -19.77
N ARG A 12 -24.07 15.02 -19.68
CA ARG A 12 -24.36 16.39 -19.29
C ARG A 12 -25.25 17.12 -20.27
N PHE A 13 -24.95 17.02 -21.57
CA PHE A 13 -25.71 17.67 -22.61
C PHE A 13 -27.14 17.14 -22.73
N GLY A 14 -27.32 15.82 -22.56
CA GLY A 14 -28.65 15.18 -22.51
C GLY A 14 -29.49 15.71 -21.36
N ALA A 15 -28.89 15.82 -20.17
CA ALA A 15 -29.57 16.36 -18.99
C ALA A 15 -29.94 17.85 -19.15
N GLU A 16 -29.08 18.66 -19.78
CA GLU A 16 -29.32 20.09 -19.99
C GLU A 16 -30.37 20.39 -21.06
N LYS A 17 -30.46 19.58 -22.10
CA LYS A 17 -31.33 19.79 -23.27
C LYS A 17 -32.58 18.91 -23.30
N GLY A 18 -32.70 17.97 -22.36
CA GLY A 18 -33.81 17.02 -22.35
C GLY A 18 -33.81 16.04 -23.55
N ILE A 19 -32.64 15.79 -24.16
CA ILE A 19 -32.44 14.90 -25.28
C ILE A 19 -31.95 13.55 -24.75
N ASP A 20 -32.60 12.46 -25.19
CA ASP A 20 -32.20 11.11 -24.82
C ASP A 20 -31.06 10.60 -25.72
N PHE A 21 -29.89 10.38 -25.10
CA PHE A 21 -28.70 9.79 -25.73
C PHE A 21 -28.36 8.40 -25.16
N SER A 22 -29.33 7.73 -24.53
CA SER A 22 -29.09 6.48 -23.82
C SER A 22 -28.45 5.40 -24.69
N ASP A 23 -28.92 5.24 -25.92
CA ASP A 23 -28.39 4.25 -26.87
C ASP A 23 -26.97 4.55 -27.34
N GLU A 24 -26.63 5.83 -27.54
CA GLU A 24 -25.29 6.24 -27.93
C GLU A 24 -24.32 6.14 -26.77
N ILE A 25 -24.75 6.52 -25.58
CA ILE A 25 -23.97 6.37 -24.36
C ILE A 25 -23.66 4.89 -24.09
N ALA A 26 -24.65 4.01 -24.18
CA ALA A 26 -24.47 2.57 -24.00
C ALA A 26 -23.44 1.97 -24.97
N LYS A 27 -23.49 2.34 -26.25
CA LYS A 27 -22.49 1.91 -27.26
C LYS A 27 -21.07 2.41 -26.95
N LEU A 28 -20.96 3.64 -26.48
CA LEU A 28 -19.65 4.22 -26.11
C LEU A 28 -19.11 3.58 -24.83
N GLU A 29 -19.95 3.28 -23.86
CA GLU A 29 -19.58 2.56 -22.63
C GLU A 29 -19.13 1.13 -22.94
N GLU A 30 -19.83 0.41 -23.81
CA GLU A 30 -19.41 -0.93 -24.25
C GLU A 30 -18.04 -0.89 -24.95
N ARG A 31 -17.84 0.10 -25.83
CA ARG A 31 -16.55 0.29 -26.52
C ARG A 31 -15.44 0.68 -25.54
N TYR A 32 -15.75 1.53 -24.56
CA TYR A 32 -14.80 1.91 -23.51
C TYR A 32 -14.36 0.68 -22.70
N GLN A 33 -15.32 -0.14 -22.28
CA GLN A 33 -15.03 -1.35 -21.50
C GLN A 33 -14.16 -2.35 -22.29
N LYS A 34 -14.50 -2.62 -23.55
CA LYS A 34 -13.67 -3.49 -24.41
C LYS A 34 -12.23 -2.98 -24.56
N LEU A 35 -12.07 -1.69 -24.79
CA LEU A 35 -10.74 -1.08 -24.94
C LEU A 35 -9.95 -1.11 -23.62
N GLU A 36 -10.62 -0.90 -22.49
CA GLU A 36 -10.02 -1.00 -21.16
C GLU A 36 -9.54 -2.43 -20.90
N ASP A 37 -10.37 -3.42 -21.14
CA ASP A 37 -10.04 -4.85 -20.99
C ASP A 37 -8.86 -5.25 -21.88
N GLU A 38 -8.83 -4.82 -23.14
CA GLU A 38 -7.71 -5.07 -24.08
C GLU A 38 -6.40 -4.44 -23.59
N ILE A 39 -6.45 -3.21 -23.10
CA ILE A 39 -5.26 -2.50 -22.58
C ILE A 39 -4.74 -3.22 -21.33
N TYR A 40 -5.63 -3.50 -20.36
CA TYR A 40 -5.21 -4.13 -19.10
C TYR A 40 -4.75 -5.58 -19.28
N ALA A 41 -5.31 -6.33 -20.24
CA ALA A 41 -4.84 -7.68 -20.55
C ALA A 41 -3.43 -7.73 -21.14
N ASN A 42 -3.00 -6.65 -21.81
CA ASN A 42 -1.74 -6.60 -22.57
C ASN A 42 -0.70 -5.64 -22.02
N LEU A 43 -0.80 -5.27 -20.72
CA LEU A 43 0.17 -4.38 -20.08
C LEU A 43 1.57 -4.97 -20.05
N SER A 44 2.56 -4.20 -20.51
CA SER A 44 3.97 -4.50 -20.32
C SER A 44 4.36 -4.37 -18.83
N ALA A 45 5.50 -4.96 -18.44
CA ALA A 45 6.01 -4.86 -17.07
C ALA A 45 6.19 -3.41 -16.61
N SER A 46 6.70 -2.53 -17.48
CA SER A 46 6.86 -1.10 -17.19
C SER A 46 5.51 -0.39 -16.99
N GLN A 47 4.49 -0.71 -17.78
CA GLN A 47 3.16 -0.15 -17.60
C GLN A 47 2.51 -0.61 -16.30
N LYS A 48 2.67 -1.89 -15.93
CA LYS A 48 2.20 -2.40 -14.62
C LYS A 48 2.85 -1.64 -13.47
N LEU A 49 4.16 -1.38 -13.57
CA LEU A 49 4.88 -0.60 -12.56
C LEU A 49 4.40 0.86 -12.50
N MET A 50 4.12 1.49 -13.64
CA MET A 50 3.55 2.85 -13.67
C MET A 50 2.17 2.91 -12.98
N ILE A 51 1.33 1.91 -13.18
CA ILE A 51 0.03 1.80 -12.51
C ILE A 51 0.22 1.57 -11.00
N ALA A 52 1.16 0.70 -10.61
CA ALA A 52 1.48 0.46 -9.20
C ALA A 52 1.98 1.72 -8.49
N ARG A 53 2.68 2.61 -9.20
CA ARG A 53 3.21 3.89 -8.70
C ARG A 53 2.30 5.10 -8.93
N HIS A 54 1.05 4.88 -9.35
CA HIS A 54 0.15 6.00 -9.63
C HIS A 54 -0.08 6.86 -8.38
N ALA A 55 0.04 8.18 -8.53
CA ALA A 55 -0.02 9.13 -7.40
C ALA A 55 -1.35 9.13 -6.62
N GLN A 56 -2.45 8.72 -7.28
CA GLN A 56 -3.77 8.61 -6.66
C GLN A 56 -4.08 7.21 -6.11
N ARG A 57 -3.10 6.30 -6.09
CA ARG A 57 -3.30 4.97 -5.50
C ARG A 57 -3.49 5.10 -4.00
N PRO A 58 -4.47 4.38 -3.41
CA PRO A 58 -4.64 4.35 -1.96
C PRO A 58 -3.36 3.86 -1.26
N THR A 59 -3.00 4.51 -0.17
CA THR A 59 -1.86 4.18 0.67
C THR A 59 -2.27 3.24 1.81
N THR A 60 -1.31 2.72 2.57
CA THR A 60 -1.59 1.89 3.75
C THR A 60 -2.53 2.58 4.73
N MET A 61 -2.34 3.87 5.01
CA MET A 61 -3.23 4.61 5.90
C MET A 61 -4.64 4.73 5.37
N ASP A 62 -4.83 4.85 4.05
CA ASP A 62 -6.17 4.88 3.46
C ASP A 62 -6.89 3.52 3.69
N TYR A 63 -6.18 2.41 3.44
CA TYR A 63 -6.72 1.08 3.74
C TYR A 63 -7.00 0.88 5.23
N ILE A 64 -6.12 1.36 6.11
CA ILE A 64 -6.33 1.26 7.56
C ILE A 64 -7.61 1.98 7.97
N GLN A 65 -7.83 3.21 7.48
CA GLN A 65 -9.00 4.03 7.82
C GLN A 65 -10.32 3.44 7.32
N GLU A 66 -10.30 2.73 6.19
CA GLU A 66 -11.51 2.17 5.57
C GLU A 66 -11.85 0.74 6.05
N ILE A 67 -10.85 -0.01 6.54
CA ILE A 67 -11.01 -1.45 6.81
C ILE A 67 -11.05 -1.76 8.30
N PHE A 68 -10.33 -0.99 9.12
CA PHE A 68 -10.15 -1.33 10.53
C PHE A 68 -10.83 -0.34 11.47
N ASP A 69 -11.49 -0.87 12.49
CA ASP A 69 -12.03 -0.09 13.60
C ASP A 69 -10.99 0.07 14.72
N ASP A 70 -11.11 1.13 15.50
CA ASP A 70 -10.32 1.40 16.71
C ASP A 70 -8.80 1.29 16.51
N PHE A 71 -8.28 1.73 15.35
CA PHE A 71 -6.85 1.62 15.05
C PHE A 71 -6.02 2.54 15.96
N ILE A 72 -5.04 1.95 16.65
CA ILE A 72 -4.07 2.64 17.49
C ILE A 72 -2.68 2.45 16.88
N GLU A 73 -2.11 3.52 16.33
CA GLU A 73 -0.75 3.51 15.78
C GLU A 73 0.29 3.43 16.89
N LEU A 74 1.32 2.61 16.68
CA LEU A 74 2.43 2.40 17.60
C LEU A 74 3.76 2.73 16.95
N HIS A 75 4.50 3.65 17.56
CA HIS A 75 5.70 4.26 17.00
C HIS A 75 7.00 3.70 17.60
N GLY A 76 8.09 3.83 16.83
CA GLY A 76 9.48 3.62 17.23
C GLY A 76 9.89 2.16 17.37
N ASP A 77 11.19 1.93 17.19
CA ASP A 77 11.82 0.61 17.23
C ASP A 77 12.31 0.20 18.63
N ARG A 78 12.30 1.10 19.60
CA ARG A 78 12.86 0.94 20.97
C ARG A 78 14.39 0.81 21.02
N LEU A 79 15.07 1.23 19.96
CA LEU A 79 16.52 1.19 19.87
C LEU A 79 17.12 2.53 19.39
N TYR A 80 16.71 3.00 18.21
CA TYR A 80 17.24 4.20 17.57
C TYR A 80 16.20 5.30 17.40
N GLY A 81 15.03 4.97 16.81
CA GLY A 81 14.04 5.99 16.51
C GLY A 81 12.76 5.45 15.90
N ASP A 82 12.04 6.34 15.23
CA ASP A 82 10.88 5.98 14.43
C ASP A 82 11.17 6.15 12.93
N ASP A 83 10.44 5.44 12.09
CA ASP A 83 10.49 5.58 10.64
C ASP A 83 9.07 5.70 10.08
N LEU A 84 8.78 6.83 9.46
CA LEU A 84 7.48 7.12 8.88
C LEU A 84 7.18 6.32 7.59
N ALA A 85 8.18 5.65 7.02
CA ALA A 85 8.01 4.75 5.88
C ALA A 85 7.31 3.43 6.27
N ILE A 86 7.25 3.11 7.57
CA ILE A 86 6.46 2.01 8.12
C ILE A 86 5.39 2.58 9.07
N VAL A 87 4.15 2.21 8.82
CA VAL A 87 3.02 2.43 9.73
C VAL A 87 2.66 1.08 10.34
N GLY A 88 2.37 1.07 11.63
CA GLY A 88 1.92 -0.16 12.27
C GLY A 88 1.23 0.10 13.59
N GLY A 89 0.33 -0.82 13.95
CA GLY A 89 -0.48 -0.68 15.14
C GLY A 89 -1.42 -1.86 15.37
N ILE A 90 -2.40 -1.63 16.21
CA ILE A 90 -3.43 -2.60 16.57
C ILE A 90 -4.78 -2.00 16.17
N GLY A 91 -5.60 -2.78 15.52
CA GLY A 91 -6.97 -2.42 15.17
C GLY A 91 -7.90 -3.62 15.24
N LYS A 92 -9.15 -3.44 14.85
CA LYS A 92 -10.12 -4.52 14.74
C LYS A 92 -10.56 -4.70 13.29
N LEU A 93 -10.65 -5.95 12.87
CA LEU A 93 -11.25 -6.35 11.60
C LEU A 93 -12.46 -7.24 11.91
N ASN A 94 -13.69 -6.72 11.69
CA ASN A 94 -14.93 -7.42 12.08
C ASN A 94 -14.88 -7.90 13.56
N ASP A 95 -14.58 -6.99 14.48
CA ASP A 95 -14.40 -7.23 15.91
C ASP A 95 -13.21 -8.12 16.32
N ILE A 96 -12.46 -8.66 15.37
CA ILE A 96 -11.27 -9.47 15.66
C ILE A 96 -10.06 -8.53 15.83
N PRO A 97 -9.38 -8.52 16.99
CA PRO A 97 -8.17 -7.72 17.17
C PRO A 97 -7.03 -8.26 16.31
N VAL A 98 -6.45 -7.40 15.50
CA VAL A 98 -5.35 -7.72 14.59
C VAL A 98 -4.20 -6.74 14.77
N THR A 99 -3.00 -7.16 14.40
CA THR A 99 -1.85 -6.25 14.25
C THR A 99 -1.66 -5.94 12.76
N VAL A 100 -1.58 -4.65 12.44
CA VAL A 100 -1.37 -4.18 11.08
C VAL A 100 0.03 -3.56 10.99
N VAL A 101 0.78 -3.90 9.93
CA VAL A 101 2.07 -3.28 9.61
C VAL A 101 2.11 -3.04 8.10
N GLY A 102 2.55 -1.88 7.66
CA GLY A 102 2.60 -1.64 6.23
C GLY A 102 3.54 -0.53 5.81
N HIS A 103 4.00 -0.60 4.57
CA HIS A 103 4.75 0.46 3.94
C HIS A 103 3.85 1.66 3.68
N GLN A 104 4.34 2.85 4.00
CA GLN A 104 3.59 4.08 3.79
C GLN A 104 4.35 5.02 2.86
N LYS A 105 3.75 5.30 1.71
CA LYS A 105 4.16 6.37 0.80
C LYS A 105 3.41 7.66 1.13
N GLY A 106 3.98 8.80 0.74
CA GLY A 106 3.32 10.09 0.87
C GLY A 106 2.32 10.35 -0.25
N LYS A 107 1.40 11.28 -0.03
CA LYS A 107 0.42 11.77 -1.01
C LYS A 107 0.92 12.97 -1.81
N ASP A 108 1.92 13.67 -1.32
CA ASP A 108 2.60 14.77 -2.00
C ASP A 108 4.12 14.66 -1.87
N THR A 109 4.85 15.58 -2.49
CA THR A 109 6.32 15.55 -2.52
C THR A 109 6.91 15.69 -1.11
N LYS A 110 6.35 16.54 -0.26
CA LYS A 110 6.84 16.77 1.10
C LYS A 110 6.64 15.54 1.98
N ASP A 111 5.46 14.93 1.92
CA ASP A 111 5.13 13.71 2.66
C ASP A 111 5.96 12.52 2.13
N ASN A 112 6.17 12.43 0.82
CA ASN A 112 7.06 11.40 0.25
C ASN A 112 8.50 11.52 0.74
N ILE A 113 9.04 12.73 0.84
CA ILE A 113 10.38 12.96 1.40
C ILE A 113 10.43 12.52 2.87
N ALA A 114 9.43 12.88 3.68
CA ALA A 114 9.36 12.52 5.08
C ALA A 114 9.25 10.99 5.29
N ARG A 115 8.68 10.27 4.34
CA ARG A 115 8.51 8.80 4.35
C ARG A 115 9.53 8.06 3.49
N ASN A 116 10.61 8.73 3.10
CA ASN A 116 11.67 8.15 2.25
C ASN A 116 11.12 7.45 0.99
N PHE A 117 10.05 7.99 0.39
CA PHE A 117 9.36 7.39 -0.76
C PHE A 117 8.89 5.94 -0.53
N GLY A 118 8.54 5.60 0.70
CA GLY A 118 8.16 4.25 1.10
C GLY A 118 9.34 3.28 1.22
N MET A 119 10.55 3.78 1.34
CA MET A 119 11.78 2.99 1.56
C MET A 119 12.16 3.01 3.04
N PRO A 120 11.95 1.92 3.80
CA PRO A 120 12.25 1.91 5.23
C PRO A 120 13.75 1.92 5.52
N HIS A 121 14.11 2.64 6.59
CA HIS A 121 15.38 2.50 7.28
C HIS A 121 15.36 1.29 8.24
N PRO A 122 16.50 0.90 8.87
CA PRO A 122 16.54 -0.23 9.80
C PRO A 122 15.51 -0.14 10.94
N GLU A 123 15.30 1.07 11.47
CA GLU A 123 14.32 1.34 12.52
C GLU A 123 12.88 1.06 12.09
N GLY A 124 12.53 1.21 10.82
CA GLY A 124 11.24 0.81 10.28
C GLY A 124 11.03 -0.69 10.32
N PHE A 125 12.01 -1.46 9.86
CA PHE A 125 11.98 -2.93 9.93
C PHE A 125 11.95 -3.43 11.38
N ARG A 126 12.74 -2.85 12.27
CA ARG A 126 12.73 -3.20 13.70
C ARG A 126 11.41 -2.83 14.37
N LYS A 127 10.78 -1.71 14.01
CA LYS A 127 9.43 -1.36 14.45
C LYS A 127 8.42 -2.42 14.03
N GLY A 128 8.42 -2.79 12.75
CA GLY A 128 7.57 -3.86 12.22
C GLY A 128 7.73 -5.16 13.00
N LEU A 129 8.98 -5.62 13.17
CA LEU A 129 9.27 -6.84 13.93
C LEU A 129 8.78 -6.78 15.37
N ARG A 130 8.99 -5.64 16.04
CA ARG A 130 8.51 -5.44 17.42
C ARG A 130 6.99 -5.61 17.53
N LEU A 131 6.25 -5.06 16.58
CA LEU A 131 4.78 -5.18 16.53
C LEU A 131 4.34 -6.60 16.21
N MET A 132 5.00 -7.26 15.28
CA MET A 132 4.72 -8.65 14.93
C MET A 132 5.04 -9.63 16.07
N LYS A 133 6.15 -9.44 16.80
CA LYS A 133 6.44 -10.21 18.04
C LYS A 133 5.39 -9.99 19.13
N GLN A 134 4.87 -8.76 19.25
CA GLN A 134 3.78 -8.50 20.17
C GLN A 134 2.49 -9.21 19.72
N ALA A 135 2.22 -9.23 18.41
CA ALA A 135 1.07 -9.94 17.85
C ALA A 135 1.14 -11.44 18.17
N ASP A 136 2.29 -12.05 17.90
CA ASP A 136 2.53 -13.47 18.18
C ASP A 136 2.35 -13.80 19.66
N LYS A 137 2.96 -12.99 20.55
CA LYS A 137 2.82 -13.14 22.00
C LYS A 137 1.38 -13.13 22.50
N PHE A 138 0.52 -12.31 21.90
CA PHE A 138 -0.88 -12.14 22.31
C PHE A 138 -1.89 -12.88 21.42
N GLY A 139 -1.42 -13.69 20.48
CA GLY A 139 -2.26 -14.50 19.60
C GLY A 139 -3.08 -13.71 18.59
N ARG A 140 -2.61 -12.51 18.19
CA ARG A 140 -3.31 -11.69 17.18
C ARG A 140 -2.81 -12.02 15.78
N PRO A 141 -3.70 -12.24 14.80
CA PRO A 141 -3.32 -12.29 13.40
C PRO A 141 -2.58 -11.03 12.96
N ILE A 142 -1.66 -11.18 12.02
CA ILE A 142 -0.87 -10.10 11.45
C ILE A 142 -1.35 -9.86 10.02
N ILE A 143 -1.62 -8.59 9.67
CA ILE A 143 -1.94 -8.16 8.32
C ILE A 143 -0.85 -7.19 7.88
N THR A 144 -0.21 -7.50 6.74
CA THR A 144 0.82 -6.62 6.19
C THR A 144 0.39 -6.01 4.86
N PHE A 145 0.65 -4.71 4.68
CA PHE A 145 0.44 -3.99 3.42
C PHE A 145 1.77 -3.65 2.77
N ILE A 146 1.97 -4.14 1.54
CA ILE A 146 3.23 -3.98 0.81
C ILE A 146 3.08 -2.93 -0.28
N ASP A 147 3.85 -1.84 -0.16
CA ASP A 147 4.02 -0.84 -1.21
C ASP A 147 5.37 -0.13 -1.05
N THR A 148 6.44 -0.75 -1.53
CA THR A 148 7.79 -0.21 -1.45
C THR A 148 8.62 -0.55 -2.68
N PRO A 149 9.46 0.36 -3.18
CA PRO A 149 10.49 0.01 -4.17
C PRO A 149 11.66 -0.78 -3.57
N GLY A 150 11.79 -0.84 -2.24
CA GLY A 150 12.84 -1.54 -1.52
C GLY A 150 13.23 -0.86 -0.21
N ALA A 151 14.22 -1.40 0.47
CA ALA A 151 14.82 -0.77 1.64
C ALA A 151 15.60 0.50 1.26
N TYR A 152 15.73 1.45 2.17
CA TYR A 152 16.49 2.68 1.92
C TYR A 152 17.98 2.39 1.66
N PRO A 153 18.54 2.81 0.49
CA PRO A 153 19.90 2.41 0.06
C PRO A 153 20.97 3.42 0.49
N GLY A 154 20.87 4.02 1.66
CA GLY A 154 21.80 5.05 2.12
C GLY A 154 22.85 4.51 3.10
N GLY A 155 24.08 5.11 3.08
CA GLY A 155 25.16 4.73 4.00
C GLY A 155 24.77 4.77 5.47
N ALA A 156 24.01 5.79 5.89
CA ALA A 156 23.50 5.88 7.26
C ALA A 156 22.54 4.74 7.64
N ALA A 157 21.82 4.14 6.68
CA ALA A 157 21.00 2.95 6.94
C ALA A 157 21.89 1.71 7.11
N GLU A 158 22.92 1.56 6.27
CA GLU A 158 23.89 0.47 6.39
C GLU A 158 24.64 0.51 7.73
N GLU A 159 25.09 1.69 8.16
CA GLU A 159 25.73 1.89 9.47
C GLU A 159 24.83 1.50 10.66
N ARG A 160 23.51 1.63 10.51
CA ARG A 160 22.53 1.24 11.53
C ARG A 160 22.00 -0.18 11.37
N GLY A 161 22.59 -0.98 10.45
CA GLY A 161 22.32 -2.40 10.31
C GLY A 161 21.11 -2.72 9.41
N GLN A 162 21.00 -2.10 8.23
CA GLN A 162 19.91 -2.37 7.28
C GLN A 162 19.79 -3.85 6.92
N ALA A 163 20.89 -4.48 6.54
CA ALA A 163 20.90 -5.90 6.16
C ALA A 163 20.52 -6.82 7.36
N GLU A 164 21.01 -6.51 8.55
CA GLU A 164 20.67 -7.26 9.77
C GLU A 164 19.18 -7.15 10.11
N ALA A 165 18.61 -5.94 10.06
CA ALA A 165 17.21 -5.73 10.37
C ALA A 165 16.28 -6.51 9.41
N ILE A 166 16.61 -6.52 8.11
CA ILE A 166 15.88 -7.30 7.09
C ILE A 166 16.01 -8.80 7.35
N ALA A 167 17.23 -9.31 7.50
CA ALA A 167 17.48 -10.72 7.71
C ALA A 167 16.81 -11.25 8.98
N ARG A 168 16.85 -10.47 10.05
CA ARG A 168 16.21 -10.83 11.32
C ARG A 168 14.69 -10.93 11.18
N ASN A 169 14.05 -9.98 10.49
CA ASN A 169 12.61 -10.04 10.25
C ASN A 169 12.22 -11.35 9.53
N LEU A 170 12.95 -11.72 8.48
CA LEU A 170 12.67 -12.95 7.73
C LEU A 170 12.78 -14.20 8.60
N ILE A 171 13.82 -14.29 9.45
CA ILE A 171 14.01 -15.43 10.34
C ILE A 171 12.92 -15.50 11.41
N GLU A 172 12.62 -14.38 12.05
CA GLU A 172 11.66 -14.35 13.16
C GLU A 172 10.23 -14.58 12.67
N MET A 173 9.83 -14.00 11.54
CA MET A 173 8.50 -14.22 10.95
C MET A 173 8.23 -15.69 10.62
N ALA A 174 9.26 -16.44 10.21
CA ALA A 174 9.12 -17.87 9.93
C ALA A 174 8.79 -18.70 11.19
N GLY A 175 9.03 -18.16 12.39
CA GLY A 175 8.77 -18.82 13.66
C GLY A 175 7.46 -18.41 14.35
N PHE A 176 6.71 -17.46 13.84
CA PHE A 176 5.47 -17.00 14.47
C PHE A 176 4.36 -18.05 14.42
N GLY A 177 3.64 -18.21 15.52
CA GLY A 177 2.52 -19.13 15.66
C GLY A 177 1.16 -18.57 15.23
N VAL A 178 1.12 -17.27 14.86
CA VAL A 178 -0.08 -16.60 14.37
C VAL A 178 -0.08 -16.48 12.85
N PRO A 179 -1.24 -16.44 12.18
CA PRO A 179 -1.29 -16.23 10.72
C PRO A 179 -0.78 -14.85 10.33
N ILE A 180 -0.01 -14.81 9.24
CA ILE A 180 0.43 -13.59 8.58
C ILE A 180 -0.25 -13.50 7.21
N ILE A 181 -1.05 -12.46 6.99
CA ILE A 181 -1.73 -12.20 5.73
C ILE A 181 -1.03 -11.03 5.05
N CYS A 182 -0.38 -11.30 3.93
CA CYS A 182 0.34 -10.29 3.16
C CYS A 182 -0.52 -9.79 1.99
N VAL A 183 -0.73 -8.47 1.90
CA VAL A 183 -1.50 -7.81 0.85
C VAL A 183 -0.60 -6.85 0.09
N ILE A 184 -0.37 -7.12 -1.19
CA ILE A 184 0.40 -6.22 -2.05
C ILE A 184 -0.57 -5.16 -2.61
N ILE A 185 -0.42 -3.92 -2.16
CA ILE A 185 -1.28 -2.79 -2.54
C ILE A 185 -0.69 -1.88 -3.62
N GLY A 186 0.58 -2.05 -3.92
CA GLY A 186 1.29 -1.28 -4.93
C GLY A 186 2.44 -2.08 -5.54
N GLU A 187 3.68 -1.69 -5.28
CA GLU A 187 4.86 -2.42 -5.71
C GLU A 187 5.53 -3.15 -4.53
N GLY A 188 6.15 -4.28 -4.83
CA GLY A 188 6.93 -5.05 -3.85
C GLY A 188 8.36 -5.26 -4.34
N GLY A 189 9.28 -4.37 -3.98
CA GLY A 189 10.66 -4.40 -4.44
C GLY A 189 11.64 -4.91 -3.40
N SER A 190 12.61 -5.72 -3.86
CA SER A 190 13.80 -6.11 -3.08
C SER A 190 13.47 -6.87 -1.78
N GLY A 191 14.48 -7.11 -0.96
CA GLY A 191 14.34 -7.66 0.39
C GLY A 191 13.52 -6.77 1.34
N GLY A 192 13.41 -5.47 1.05
CA GLY A 192 12.59 -4.55 1.82
C GLY A 192 11.09 -4.84 1.78
N ALA A 193 10.60 -5.45 0.70
CA ALA A 193 9.20 -5.88 0.60
C ALA A 193 8.93 -7.23 1.28
N LEU A 194 9.97 -8.03 1.53
CA LEU A 194 9.87 -9.35 2.15
C LEU A 194 9.98 -9.30 3.66
N ALA A 195 10.63 -8.29 4.17
CA ALA A 195 10.94 -8.09 5.59
C ALA A 195 9.91 -7.19 6.25
#